data_f69c7b9c9968932b6a28481291500f13
#
_entry.id   f69c7b9c9968932b6a28481291500f13
#
_cell.length_a   1.000
_cell.length_b   1.000
_cell.length_c   1.000
_cell.angle_alpha   90.00
_cell.angle_beta   90.00
_cell.angle_gamma   90.00
#
_symmetry.space_group_name_H-M   'P 1'
#
loop_
_entity.id
_entity.type
_entity.pdbx_description
1 polymer ?
#
loop_
_entity_poly.entity_id
_entity_poly.type
_entity_poly.pdbx_seq_one_letter_code
_entity_poly.pdbx_strand_id
1 'polypeptide(L)'
;MTVPDSLSQLDGILRPKSVAVIGASTSPDKLGHEILKNILDGGYQGAVYPINPKADTILDLPCHTNVKELQEPPDLAVLIIPARFVPQAIQDCGEKGVKGAVIITGGFAEAGAEGEELQQQTTEVARKFGVR
;
A
#
# COMPACT_ATOMS: atom_id res chain seq x y z
N MET A 1 -4.42 -19.21 24.06
CA MET A 1 -3.83 -17.89 24.41
C MET A 1 -4.13 -16.90 23.29
N THR A 2 -4.72 -15.77 23.64
CA THR A 2 -5.10 -14.76 22.66
C THR A 2 -3.94 -13.79 22.46
N VAL A 3 -3.51 -13.61 21.22
CA VAL A 3 -2.47 -12.63 20.87
C VAL A 3 -3.12 -11.23 20.86
N PRO A 4 -2.51 -10.23 21.53
CA PRO A 4 -3.03 -8.86 21.47
C PRO A 4 -3.13 -8.36 20.02
N ASP A 5 -4.17 -7.60 19.72
CA ASP A 5 -4.42 -7.07 18.36
C ASP A 5 -3.20 -6.31 17.81
N SER A 6 -2.49 -5.57 18.65
CA SER A 6 -1.30 -4.83 18.25
C SER A 6 -0.17 -5.75 17.77
N LEU A 7 0.02 -6.91 18.41
CA LEU A 7 1.03 -7.89 18.01
C LEU A 7 0.61 -8.63 16.74
N SER A 8 -0.68 -8.94 16.63
CA SER A 8 -1.25 -9.57 15.44
C SER A 8 -1.10 -8.66 14.21
N GLN A 9 -1.37 -7.36 14.38
CA GLN A 9 -1.22 -6.36 13.34
C GLN A 9 0.25 -6.22 12.91
N LEU A 10 1.17 -6.21 13.87
CA LEU A 10 2.60 -6.10 13.60
C LEU A 10 3.12 -7.33 12.85
N ASP A 11 2.66 -8.53 13.21
CA ASP A 11 3.03 -9.75 12.51
C ASP A 11 2.61 -9.71 11.04
N GLY A 12 1.40 -9.20 10.75
CA GLY A 12 0.92 -9.02 9.38
C GLY A 12 1.77 -8.06 8.57
N ILE A 13 2.39 -7.05 9.20
CA ILE A 13 3.28 -6.12 8.53
C ILE A 13 4.65 -6.75 8.27
N LEU A 14 5.19 -7.49 9.24
CA LEU A 14 6.52 -8.08 9.16
C LEU A 14 6.54 -9.37 8.34
N ARG A 15 5.43 -10.10 8.30
CA ARG A 15 5.30 -11.38 7.59
C ARG A 15 4.00 -11.41 6.80
N PRO A 16 3.82 -10.49 5.84
CA PRO A 16 2.55 -10.42 5.13
C PRO A 16 2.32 -11.67 4.29
N LYS A 17 1.09 -12.17 4.32
CA LYS A 17 0.63 -13.26 3.46
C LYS A 17 0.11 -12.75 2.13
N SER A 18 -0.19 -11.46 2.06
CA SER A 18 -0.63 -10.79 0.84
C SER A 18 -0.17 -9.33 0.86
N VAL A 19 0.17 -8.82 -0.30
CA VAL A 19 0.67 -7.45 -0.48
C VAL A 19 -0.05 -6.81 -1.64
N ALA A 20 -0.60 -5.61 -1.44
CA ALA A 20 -1.10 -4.78 -2.51
C ALA A 20 -0.04 -3.73 -2.85
N VAL A 21 0.23 -3.55 -4.13
CA VAL A 21 1.17 -2.52 -4.62
C VAL A 21 0.35 -1.43 -5.28
N ILE A 22 0.11 -0.35 -4.54
CA ILE A 22 -0.68 0.79 -5.00
C ILE A 22 0.24 1.76 -5.73
N GLY A 23 -0.01 1.96 -7.01
CA GLY A 23 0.89 2.70 -7.88
C GLY A 23 1.77 1.79 -8.72
N ALA A 24 1.43 0.50 -8.80
CA ALA A 24 2.08 -0.43 -9.73
C ALA A 24 1.95 0.10 -11.15
N SER A 25 2.98 -0.07 -11.97
CA SER A 25 3.03 0.50 -13.30
C SER A 25 3.42 -0.54 -14.35
N THR A 26 2.87 -0.39 -15.56
CA THR A 26 3.26 -1.18 -16.72
C THR A 26 4.60 -0.71 -17.30
N SER A 27 5.03 0.50 -16.98
CA SER A 27 6.27 1.10 -17.52
C SER A 27 7.50 0.67 -16.74
N PRO A 28 8.46 -0.05 -17.36
CA PRO A 28 9.63 -0.57 -16.65
C PRO A 28 10.52 0.48 -16.01
N ASP A 29 10.46 1.73 -16.48
CA ASP A 29 11.24 2.84 -15.94
C ASP A 29 10.62 3.48 -14.70
N LYS A 30 9.41 3.05 -14.33
CA LYS A 30 8.71 3.59 -13.14
C LYS A 30 9.02 2.76 -11.90
N LEU A 31 9.12 3.44 -10.76
CA LEU A 31 9.42 2.80 -9.48
C LEU A 31 8.35 1.75 -9.10
N GLY A 32 7.08 2.04 -9.39
CA GLY A 32 6.00 1.09 -9.11
C GLY A 32 6.14 -0.23 -9.88
N HIS A 33 6.69 -0.20 -11.09
CA HIS A 33 7.00 -1.42 -11.83
C HIS A 33 8.17 -2.17 -11.21
N GLU A 34 9.24 -1.44 -10.90
CA GLU A 34 10.46 -2.02 -10.32
C GLU A 34 10.19 -2.69 -8.97
N ILE A 35 9.44 -2.04 -8.12
CA ILE A 35 9.09 -2.61 -6.81
C ILE A 35 8.24 -3.87 -6.95
N LEU A 36 7.23 -3.84 -7.82
CA LEU A 36 6.41 -5.02 -8.09
C LEU A 36 7.27 -6.18 -8.61
N LYS A 37 8.13 -5.89 -9.57
CA LYS A 37 9.03 -6.88 -10.16
C LYS A 37 9.98 -7.46 -9.09
N ASN A 38 10.52 -6.63 -8.22
CA ASN A 38 11.42 -7.07 -7.16
C ASN A 38 10.72 -7.99 -6.15
N ILE A 39 9.47 -7.71 -5.81
CA ILE A 39 8.69 -8.59 -4.93
C ILE A 39 8.51 -9.96 -5.57
N LEU A 40 8.16 -10.00 -6.85
CA LEU A 40 7.94 -11.24 -7.57
C LEU A 40 9.23 -12.03 -7.77
N ASP A 41 10.30 -11.34 -8.17
CA ASP A 41 11.61 -11.98 -8.44
C ASP A 41 12.33 -12.39 -7.15
N GLY A 42 12.01 -11.73 -6.03
CA GLY A 42 12.63 -12.02 -4.74
C GLY A 42 12.14 -13.28 -4.05
N GLY A 43 11.25 -14.04 -4.67
CA GLY A 43 10.79 -15.31 -4.12
C GLY A 43 9.67 -15.18 -3.08
N TYR A 44 8.99 -14.03 -3.05
CA TYR A 44 7.84 -13.88 -2.16
C TYR A 44 6.76 -14.90 -2.50
N GLN A 45 6.31 -15.66 -1.51
CA GLN A 45 5.37 -16.78 -1.70
C GLN A 45 3.91 -16.39 -1.53
N GLY A 46 3.64 -15.17 -1.06
CA GLY A 46 2.28 -14.71 -0.82
C GLY A 46 1.60 -14.16 -2.08
N ALA A 47 0.34 -13.79 -1.94
CA ALA A 47 -0.41 -13.16 -3.02
C ALA A 47 0.04 -11.71 -3.21
N VAL A 48 0.15 -11.28 -4.46
CA VAL A 48 0.55 -9.91 -4.82
C VAL A 48 -0.54 -9.31 -5.70
N TYR A 49 -1.04 -8.15 -5.31
CA TYR A 49 -2.13 -7.47 -6.00
C TYR A 49 -1.67 -6.11 -6.51
N PRO A 50 -1.38 -5.98 -7.83
CA PRO A 50 -1.12 -4.66 -8.42
C PRO A 50 -2.38 -3.81 -8.41
N ILE A 51 -2.25 -2.54 -8.03
CA ILE A 51 -3.36 -1.59 -8.03
C ILE A 51 -2.97 -0.41 -8.94
N ASN A 52 -3.74 -0.21 -10.00
CA ASN A 52 -3.56 0.90 -10.95
C ASN A 52 -4.89 1.15 -11.66
N PRO A 53 -5.42 2.39 -11.66
CA PRO A 53 -6.72 2.67 -12.26
C PRO A 53 -6.76 2.56 -13.80
N LYS A 54 -5.62 2.42 -14.46
CA LYS A 54 -5.54 2.47 -15.93
C LYS A 54 -5.05 1.17 -16.57
N ALA A 55 -4.69 0.16 -15.80
CA ALA A 55 -4.14 -1.08 -16.34
C ALA A 55 -5.03 -2.28 -16.00
N ASP A 56 -5.13 -3.24 -16.91
CA ASP A 56 -5.84 -4.49 -16.68
C ASP A 56 -4.92 -5.57 -16.12
N THR A 57 -3.68 -5.61 -16.58
CA THR A 57 -2.65 -6.55 -16.11
C THR A 57 -1.32 -5.83 -16.01
N ILE A 58 -0.51 -6.25 -15.05
CA ILE A 58 0.88 -5.79 -14.89
C ILE A 58 1.71 -7.02 -14.53
N LEU A 59 2.77 -7.27 -15.30
CA LEU A 59 3.65 -8.44 -15.11
C LEU A 59 2.84 -9.75 -15.00
N ASP A 60 1.86 -9.90 -15.88
CA ASP A 60 0.97 -11.06 -15.98
C ASP A 60 0.03 -11.25 -14.77
N LEU A 61 -0.05 -10.28 -13.89
CA LEU A 61 -0.98 -10.32 -12.76
C LEU A 61 -2.22 -9.46 -13.04
N PRO A 62 -3.41 -9.92 -12.65
CA PRO A 62 -4.60 -9.08 -12.75
C PRO A 62 -4.43 -7.81 -11.93
N CYS A 63 -4.76 -6.68 -12.52
CA CYS A 63 -4.65 -5.38 -11.86
C CYS A 63 -6.04 -4.87 -11.49
N HIS A 64 -6.16 -4.32 -10.28
CA HIS A 64 -7.42 -3.72 -9.81
C HIS A 64 -7.30 -2.22 -9.80
N THR A 65 -8.41 -1.51 -9.95
CA THR A 65 -8.42 -0.03 -9.98
C THR A 65 -8.32 0.57 -8.58
N ASN A 66 -8.74 -0.17 -7.56
CA ASN A 66 -8.72 0.29 -6.17
C ASN A 66 -8.56 -0.91 -5.25
N VAL A 67 -7.87 -0.73 -4.14
CA VAL A 67 -7.67 -1.79 -3.14
C VAL A 67 -9.00 -2.32 -2.59
N LYS A 68 -10.03 -1.49 -2.56
CA LYS A 68 -11.36 -1.88 -2.07
C LYS A 68 -12.05 -2.92 -2.95
N GLU A 69 -11.61 -3.08 -4.20
CA GLU A 69 -12.18 -4.07 -5.12
C GLU A 69 -11.69 -5.49 -4.87
N LEU A 70 -10.64 -5.66 -4.07
CA LEU A 70 -10.12 -6.98 -3.72
C LEU A 70 -11.15 -7.75 -2.90
N GLN A 71 -11.20 -9.07 -3.05
CA GLN A 71 -12.16 -9.90 -2.29
C GLN A 71 -11.85 -9.88 -0.79
N GLU A 72 -10.56 -9.92 -0.45
CA GLU A 72 -10.11 -9.90 0.93
C GLU A 72 -9.08 -8.78 1.13
N PRO A 73 -8.99 -8.21 2.34
CA PRO A 73 -7.98 -7.19 2.59
C PRO A 73 -6.58 -7.80 2.57
N PRO A 74 -5.63 -7.20 1.82
CA PRO A 74 -4.23 -7.61 1.91
C PRO A 74 -3.67 -7.26 3.29
N ASP A 75 -2.66 -7.99 3.73
CA ASP A 75 -2.01 -7.75 5.02
C ASP A 75 -1.23 -6.43 5.00
N LEU A 76 -0.62 -6.12 3.87
CA LEU A 76 0.24 -4.95 3.70
C LEU A 76 -0.07 -4.25 2.39
N ALA A 77 -0.08 -2.93 2.42
CA ALA A 77 -0.14 -2.11 1.22
C ALA A 77 1.18 -1.35 1.07
N VAL A 78 1.76 -1.38 -0.12
CA VAL A 78 2.94 -0.59 -0.48
C VAL A 78 2.47 0.50 -1.42
N LEU A 79 2.67 1.77 -1.04
CA LEU A 79 2.16 2.91 -1.78
C LEU A 79 3.30 3.62 -2.52
N ILE A 80 3.20 3.66 -3.85
CA ILE A 80 4.14 4.36 -4.73
C ILE A 80 3.31 5.30 -5.61
N ILE A 81 2.72 6.31 -4.99
CA ILE A 81 1.85 7.31 -5.64
C ILE A 81 2.27 8.71 -5.18
N PRO A 82 1.92 9.77 -5.93
CA PRO A 82 2.21 11.12 -5.47
C PRO A 82 1.63 11.41 -4.09
N ALA A 83 2.38 12.17 -3.28
CA ALA A 83 2.04 12.41 -1.87
C ALA A 83 0.61 12.93 -1.67
N ARG A 84 0.11 13.76 -2.59
CA ARG A 84 -1.24 14.33 -2.50
C ARG A 84 -2.35 13.29 -2.52
N PHE A 85 -2.08 12.10 -3.07
CA PHE A 85 -3.06 11.01 -3.15
C PHE A 85 -2.96 10.01 -1.99
N VAL A 86 -1.93 10.14 -1.15
CA VAL A 86 -1.66 9.18 -0.08
C VAL A 86 -2.75 9.19 1.01
N PRO A 87 -3.24 10.34 1.51
CA PRO A 87 -4.29 10.32 2.52
C PRO A 87 -5.53 9.54 2.09
N GLN A 88 -6.00 9.74 0.85
CA GLN A 88 -7.16 9.01 0.34
C GLN A 88 -6.85 7.51 0.18
N ALA A 89 -5.67 7.17 -0.29
CA ALA A 89 -5.27 5.77 -0.44
C ALA A 89 -5.21 5.06 0.91
N ILE A 90 -4.72 5.71 1.95
CA ILE A 90 -4.68 5.17 3.31
C ILE A 90 -6.12 4.98 3.85
N GLN A 91 -7.01 5.93 3.56
CA GLN A 91 -8.42 5.77 3.93
C GLN A 91 -9.04 4.55 3.23
N ASP A 92 -8.80 4.39 1.92
CA ASP A 92 -9.28 3.24 1.17
C ASP A 92 -8.75 1.93 1.75
N CYS A 93 -7.48 1.89 2.12
CA CYS A 93 -6.87 0.75 2.80
C CYS A 93 -7.56 0.46 4.13
N GLY A 94 -7.79 1.48 4.94
CA GLY A 94 -8.43 1.34 6.24
C GLY A 94 -9.87 0.86 6.12
N GLU A 95 -10.63 1.39 5.16
CA GLU A 95 -12.01 0.95 4.90
C GLU A 95 -12.05 -0.50 4.43
N LYS A 96 -11.05 -0.95 3.69
CA LYS A 96 -10.94 -2.33 3.25
C LYS A 96 -10.53 -3.28 4.39
N GLY A 97 -9.87 -2.76 5.41
CA GLY A 97 -9.38 -3.58 6.53
C GLY A 97 -7.89 -3.89 6.45
N VAL A 98 -7.14 -3.20 5.61
CA VAL A 98 -5.68 -3.30 5.55
C VAL A 98 -5.11 -2.70 6.85
N LYS A 99 -4.21 -3.42 7.52
CA LYS A 99 -3.70 -3.00 8.83
C LYS A 99 -2.33 -2.34 8.78
N GLY A 100 -1.60 -2.49 7.70
CA GLY A 100 -0.27 -1.90 7.59
C GLY A 100 0.00 -1.36 6.21
N ALA A 101 0.79 -0.28 6.14
CA ALA A 101 1.16 0.35 4.88
C ALA A 101 2.60 0.84 4.95
N VAL A 102 3.32 0.67 3.83
CA VAL A 102 4.64 1.24 3.62
C VAL A 102 4.49 2.30 2.53
N ILE A 103 4.92 3.52 2.81
CA ILE A 103 4.81 4.62 1.86
C ILE A 103 6.21 4.90 1.30
N ILE A 104 6.37 4.65 0.00
CA ILE A 104 7.63 4.88 -0.71
C ILE A 104 7.42 6.08 -1.65
N THR A 105 7.18 7.24 -1.05
CA THR A 105 6.84 8.46 -1.77
C THR A 105 7.42 9.65 -1.04
N GLY A 106 8.16 10.51 -1.75
CA GLY A 106 8.59 11.80 -1.21
C GLY A 106 7.47 12.83 -1.29
N GLY A 107 7.71 14.02 -0.76
CA GLY A 107 6.76 15.12 -0.81
C GLY A 107 5.99 15.34 0.50
N PHE A 108 6.49 14.79 1.59
CA PHE A 108 5.93 15.01 2.93
C PHE A 108 6.70 16.13 3.66
N ALA A 109 7.01 15.96 4.94
CA ALA A 109 7.64 17.01 5.75
C ALA A 109 8.92 17.58 5.13
N GLU A 110 9.68 16.78 4.40
CA GLU A 110 10.89 17.22 3.70
C GLU A 110 10.60 18.21 2.56
N ALA A 111 9.36 18.27 2.08
CA ALA A 111 8.96 19.19 1.01
C ALA A 111 8.41 20.53 1.52
N GLY A 112 8.53 20.79 2.83
CA GLY A 112 8.11 22.05 3.44
C GLY A 112 6.69 21.99 4.03
N ALA A 113 6.05 23.17 4.18
CA ALA A 113 4.78 23.29 4.89
C ALA A 113 3.64 22.49 4.27
N GLU A 114 3.54 22.47 2.94
CA GLU A 114 2.51 21.72 2.22
C GLU A 114 2.68 20.21 2.41
N GLY A 115 3.93 19.73 2.32
CA GLY A 115 4.24 18.33 2.55
C GLY A 115 4.02 17.91 4.00
N GLU A 116 4.30 18.82 4.94
CA GLU A 116 4.05 18.59 6.35
C GLU A 116 2.55 18.45 6.65
N GLU A 117 1.72 19.25 6.01
CA GLU A 117 0.26 19.13 6.10
C GLU A 117 -0.22 17.78 5.57
N LEU A 118 0.30 17.34 4.43
CA LEU A 118 -0.02 16.03 3.88
C LEU A 118 0.40 14.90 4.82
N GLN A 119 1.55 15.03 5.46
CA GLN A 119 2.01 14.05 6.44
C GLN A 119 1.07 13.97 7.64
N GLN A 120 0.60 15.12 8.16
CA GLN A 120 -0.36 15.16 9.25
C GLN A 120 -1.69 14.53 8.85
N GLN A 121 -2.22 14.84 7.67
CA GLN A 121 -3.45 14.27 7.15
C GLN A 121 -3.33 12.75 7.03
N THR A 122 -2.22 12.26 6.51
CA THR A 122 -1.97 10.83 6.37
C THR A 122 -1.95 10.14 7.73
N THR A 123 -1.27 10.73 8.70
CA THR A 123 -1.19 10.18 10.06
C THR A 123 -2.55 10.13 10.73
N GLU A 124 -3.35 11.19 10.59
CA GLU A 124 -4.69 11.25 11.16
C GLU A 124 -5.61 10.19 10.56
N VAL A 125 -5.60 10.05 9.25
CA VAL A 125 -6.41 9.05 8.56
C VAL A 125 -5.98 7.64 8.98
N ALA A 126 -4.68 7.38 9.04
CA ALA A 126 -4.16 6.08 9.45
C ALA A 126 -4.62 5.72 10.87
N ARG A 127 -4.56 6.67 11.80
CA ARG A 127 -5.06 6.46 13.17
C ARG A 127 -6.55 6.17 13.20
N LYS A 128 -7.33 6.95 12.46
CA LYS A 128 -8.78 6.81 12.43
C LYS A 128 -9.21 5.42 11.97
N PHE A 129 -8.52 4.87 11.00
CA PHE A 129 -8.87 3.57 10.40
C PHE A 129 -7.99 2.41 10.91
N GLY A 130 -7.08 2.66 11.85
CA GLY A 130 -6.24 1.61 12.43
C GLY A 130 -5.18 1.04 11.51
N VAL A 131 -4.66 1.85 10.59
CA VAL A 131 -3.58 1.46 9.66
C VAL A 131 -2.23 1.91 10.24
N ARG A 132 -1.26 1.00 10.24
CA ARG A 132 0.12 1.30 10.67
C ARG A 132 1.04 1.54 9.49
#